data_b6c747498564d730c7226b6463b1e297
#
_entry.id   b6c747498564d730c7226b6463b1e297
#
_cell.length_a   1.000
_cell.length_b   1.000
_cell.length_c   1.000
_cell.angle_alpha   90.00
_cell.angle_beta   90.00
_cell.angle_gamma   90.00
#
_symmetry.space_group_name_H-M   'P 1'
#
loop_
_entity.id
_entity.type
_entity.pdbx_description
1 polymer ?
#
loop_
_entity_poly.entity_id
_entity_poly.type
_entity_poly.pdbx_seq_one_letter_code
_entity_poly.pdbx_strand_id
1 'polypeptide(L)'
;MLQEKESIKQANEFAIERVFNAPRHLVWKAFAEAERLAQWWGPAGFKMEVKKLELSPGGTFHYSMQSSDGFIMWGKFVYLQIVEPEKIVFILSFSDENGAITRAPMSATWPLEVFNVLTFKEHDGKTTVTLKGHPVNATEEEIETFRNEFEGMNQGFSSTFDQLDEYLAKLLFDHS
;
A
#
# COMPACT_ATOMS: atom_id res chain seq x y z
N MET A 1 -19.36 -24.53 1.63
CA MET A 1 -19.31 -23.39 0.67
C MET A 1 -18.64 -22.16 1.22
N LEU A 2 -19.04 -21.68 2.40
CA LEU A 2 -18.38 -20.52 3.03
C LEU A 2 -16.92 -20.81 3.41
N GLN A 3 -16.64 -22.02 3.90
CA GLN A 3 -15.29 -22.44 4.26
C GLN A 3 -14.36 -22.55 3.05
N GLU A 4 -14.88 -22.98 1.90
CA GLU A 4 -14.09 -23.04 0.66
C GLU A 4 -13.71 -21.65 0.16
N LYS A 5 -14.65 -20.68 0.22
CA LYS A 5 -14.39 -19.31 -0.19
C LYS A 5 -13.35 -18.65 0.71
N GLU A 6 -13.40 -18.87 2.01
CA GLU A 6 -12.41 -18.36 2.95
C GLU A 6 -11.04 -19.00 2.75
N SER A 7 -10.99 -20.33 2.50
CA SER A 7 -9.74 -21.02 2.21
C SER A 7 -9.10 -20.52 0.93
N ILE A 8 -9.88 -20.29 -0.13
CA ILE A 8 -9.40 -19.73 -1.40
C ILE A 8 -8.89 -18.31 -1.19
N LYS A 9 -9.62 -17.48 -0.43
CA LYS A 9 -9.22 -16.13 -0.09
C LYS A 9 -7.89 -16.12 0.66
N GLN A 10 -7.74 -16.96 1.69
CA GLN A 10 -6.53 -17.05 2.49
C GLN A 10 -5.32 -17.49 1.65
N ALA A 11 -5.51 -18.46 0.74
CA ALA A 11 -4.44 -18.94 -0.13
C ALA A 11 -3.95 -17.88 -1.10
N ASN A 12 -4.81 -16.90 -1.46
CA ASN A 12 -4.51 -15.84 -2.43
C ASN A 12 -4.27 -14.50 -1.76
N GLU A 13 -4.27 -14.46 -0.42
CA GLU A 13 -4.11 -13.21 0.32
C GLU A 13 -2.66 -13.00 0.71
N PHE A 14 -2.12 -11.86 0.29
CA PHE A 14 -0.84 -11.36 0.78
C PHE A 14 -1.07 -10.65 2.11
N ALA A 15 -0.18 -10.88 3.09
CA ALA A 15 -0.27 -10.19 4.37
C ALA A 15 1.12 -9.79 4.84
N ILE A 16 1.25 -8.57 5.37
CA ILE A 16 2.48 -8.10 5.99
C ILE A 16 2.11 -7.27 7.21
N GLU A 17 2.92 -7.38 8.27
CA GLU A 17 2.69 -6.68 9.53
C GLU A 17 4.00 -6.08 10.01
N ARG A 18 3.93 -4.85 10.55
CA ARG A 18 5.08 -4.18 11.14
C ARG A 18 4.64 -3.38 12.36
N VAL A 19 5.43 -3.44 13.43
CA VAL A 19 5.26 -2.58 14.60
C VAL A 19 6.12 -1.35 14.43
N PHE A 20 5.50 -0.16 14.48
CA PHE A 20 6.20 1.12 14.41
C PHE A 20 6.26 1.75 15.81
N ASN A 21 7.41 2.32 16.14
CA ASN A 21 7.64 2.95 17.45
C ASN A 21 7.13 4.38 17.45
N ALA A 22 5.82 4.53 17.27
CA ALA A 22 5.13 5.81 17.21
C ALA A 22 3.65 5.63 17.56
N PRO A 23 2.99 6.65 18.12
CA PRO A 23 1.57 6.54 18.44
C PRO A 23 0.71 6.50 17.16
N ARG A 24 -0.46 5.89 17.29
CA ARG A 24 -1.34 5.61 16.14
C ARG A 24 -1.73 6.86 15.35
N HIS A 25 -2.01 7.96 16.01
CA HIS A 25 -2.40 9.19 15.31
C HIS A 25 -1.30 9.72 14.39
N LEU A 26 -0.04 9.53 14.78
CA LEU A 26 1.10 9.95 13.98
C LEU A 26 1.31 9.03 12.79
N VAL A 27 1.18 7.71 13.00
CA VAL A 27 1.27 6.72 11.91
C VAL A 27 0.11 6.92 10.93
N TRP A 28 -1.10 7.17 11.43
CA TRP A 28 -2.27 7.48 10.59
C TRP A 28 -1.99 8.67 9.67
N LYS A 29 -1.48 9.77 10.23
CA LYS A 29 -1.16 10.97 9.44
C LYS A 29 -0.15 10.69 8.34
N ALA A 30 0.80 9.79 8.59
CA ALA A 30 1.78 9.40 7.58
C ALA A 30 1.11 8.78 6.34
N PHE A 31 -0.02 8.10 6.50
CA PHE A 31 -0.80 7.53 5.40
C PHE A 31 -1.89 8.48 4.88
N ALA A 32 -2.23 9.52 5.62
CA ALA A 32 -3.40 10.36 5.33
C ALA A 32 -3.06 11.68 4.64
N GLU A 33 -1.82 12.12 4.71
CA GLU A 33 -1.40 13.43 4.20
C GLU A 33 -0.41 13.27 3.04
N ALA A 34 -0.68 13.98 1.94
CA ALA A 34 0.10 13.89 0.71
C ALA A 34 1.58 14.22 0.93
N GLU A 35 1.85 15.28 1.70
CA GLU A 35 3.22 15.72 2.00
C GLU A 35 4.01 14.66 2.75
N ARG A 36 3.33 13.90 3.61
CA ARG A 36 3.95 12.84 4.38
C ARG A 36 4.19 11.59 3.54
N LEU A 37 3.18 11.17 2.75
CA LEU A 37 3.31 10.04 1.82
C LEU A 37 4.48 10.25 0.85
N ALA A 38 4.68 11.47 0.38
CA ALA A 38 5.77 11.81 -0.51
C ALA A 38 7.16 11.55 0.10
N GLN A 39 7.25 11.47 1.44
CA GLN A 39 8.53 11.28 2.13
C GLN A 39 8.92 9.81 2.28
N TRP A 40 7.96 8.89 2.27
CA TRP A 40 8.28 7.50 2.62
C TRP A 40 7.62 6.43 1.76
N TRP A 41 6.53 6.74 1.05
CA TRP A 41 5.81 5.75 0.25
C TRP A 41 6.68 5.27 -0.92
N GLY A 42 6.65 3.94 -1.16
CA GLY A 42 7.43 3.30 -2.20
C GLY A 42 8.75 2.72 -1.67
N PRO A 43 9.31 1.74 -2.37
CA PRO A 43 10.58 1.12 -1.95
C PRO A 43 11.75 2.09 -2.12
N ALA A 44 12.84 1.83 -1.37
CA ALA A 44 14.05 2.64 -1.45
C ALA A 44 14.60 2.68 -2.89
N GLY A 45 15.17 3.82 -3.27
CA GLY A 45 15.73 4.02 -4.60
C GLY A 45 14.76 4.61 -5.62
N PHE A 46 13.52 4.84 -5.24
CA PHE A 46 12.53 5.48 -6.11
C PHE A 46 12.21 6.88 -5.63
N LYS A 47 12.09 7.82 -6.58
CA LYS A 47 11.61 9.17 -6.29
C LYS A 47 10.10 9.17 -6.37
N MET A 48 9.45 9.50 -5.27
CA MET A 48 8.01 9.47 -5.12
C MET A 48 7.41 10.86 -5.35
N GLU A 49 6.35 10.92 -6.15
CA GLU A 49 5.62 12.16 -6.38
C GLU A 49 4.12 11.90 -6.24
N VAL A 50 3.44 12.67 -5.38
CA VAL A 50 1.99 12.57 -5.21
C VAL A 50 1.32 13.52 -6.17
N LYS A 51 0.53 12.99 -7.09
CA LYS A 51 -0.24 13.79 -8.04
C LYS A 51 -1.58 14.22 -7.47
N LYS A 52 -2.24 13.33 -6.71
CA LYS A 52 -3.54 13.61 -6.11
C LYS A 52 -3.71 12.76 -4.86
N LEU A 53 -4.27 13.36 -3.83
CA LEU A 53 -4.73 12.62 -2.65
C LEU A 53 -6.06 13.18 -2.18
N GLU A 54 -7.07 12.33 -2.22
CA GLU A 54 -8.39 12.62 -1.67
C GLU A 54 -8.77 11.45 -0.76
N LEU A 55 -8.57 11.62 0.54
CA LEU A 55 -8.78 10.57 1.54
C LEU A 55 -10.25 10.55 1.98
N SER A 56 -11.09 9.99 1.13
CA SER A 56 -12.52 9.82 1.37
C SER A 56 -13.03 8.64 0.55
N PRO A 57 -14.15 8.00 0.94
CA PRO A 57 -14.72 6.93 0.11
C PRO A 57 -15.00 7.43 -1.31
N GLY A 58 -14.48 6.69 -2.30
CA GLY A 58 -14.53 7.08 -3.71
C GLY A 58 -13.41 8.00 -4.16
N GLY A 59 -12.64 8.57 -3.22
CA GLY A 59 -11.47 9.39 -3.54
C GLY A 59 -10.26 8.55 -3.97
N THR A 60 -9.23 9.21 -4.46
CA THR A 60 -8.05 8.53 -5.00
C THR A 60 -6.75 9.08 -4.43
N PHE A 61 -5.76 8.18 -4.33
CA PHE A 61 -4.37 8.53 -4.16
C PHE A 61 -3.64 8.12 -5.45
N HIS A 62 -3.19 9.11 -6.23
CA HIS A 62 -2.52 8.90 -7.51
C HIS A 62 -1.08 9.40 -7.39
N TYR A 63 -0.12 8.56 -7.73
CA TYR A 63 1.29 8.84 -7.50
C TYR A 63 2.17 8.22 -8.59
N SER A 64 3.39 8.76 -8.70
CA SER A 64 4.43 8.17 -9.55
C SER A 64 5.64 7.80 -8.72
N MET A 65 6.35 6.78 -9.19
CA MET A 65 7.65 6.36 -8.64
C MET A 65 8.65 6.32 -9.78
N GLN A 66 9.75 7.07 -9.63
CA GLN A 66 10.78 7.14 -10.65
C GLN A 66 12.04 6.44 -10.15
N SER A 67 12.55 5.48 -10.92
CA SER A 67 13.80 4.79 -10.62
C SER A 67 15.01 5.65 -10.97
N SER A 68 16.19 5.24 -10.51
CA SER A 68 17.42 5.97 -10.74
C SER A 68 17.80 6.08 -12.23
N ASP A 69 17.32 5.15 -13.07
CA ASP A 69 17.53 5.17 -14.51
C ASP A 69 16.47 5.98 -15.28
N GLY A 70 15.54 6.63 -14.56
CA GLY A 70 14.53 7.50 -15.14
C GLY A 70 13.22 6.83 -15.51
N PHE A 71 13.08 5.53 -15.27
CA PHE A 71 11.83 4.82 -15.54
C PHE A 71 10.74 5.23 -14.54
N ILE A 72 9.57 5.61 -15.03
CA ILE A 72 8.45 6.08 -14.20
C ILE A 72 7.32 5.07 -14.21
N MET A 73 6.88 4.69 -12.99
CA MET A 73 5.70 3.87 -12.79
C MET A 73 4.63 4.70 -12.08
N TRP A 74 3.37 4.54 -12.52
CA TRP A 74 2.22 5.19 -11.92
C TRP A 74 1.38 4.16 -11.18
N GLY A 75 0.87 4.57 -10.03
CA GLY A 75 -0.04 3.74 -9.25
C GLY A 75 -1.17 4.57 -8.68
N LYS A 76 -2.25 3.91 -8.32
CA LYS A 76 -3.36 4.58 -7.65
C LYS A 76 -4.06 3.68 -6.66
N PHE A 77 -4.58 4.31 -5.60
CA PHE A 77 -5.56 3.72 -4.70
C PHE A 77 -6.91 4.34 -5.04
N VAL A 78 -7.95 3.54 -4.99
CA VAL A 78 -9.32 4.05 -4.89
C VAL A 78 -9.81 3.66 -3.50
N TYR A 79 -10.11 4.64 -2.66
CA TYR A 79 -10.53 4.39 -1.28
C TYR A 79 -11.97 3.91 -1.25
N LEU A 80 -12.23 2.84 -0.49
CA LEU A 80 -13.56 2.26 -0.31
C LEU A 80 -14.12 2.60 1.07
N GLN A 81 -13.26 2.58 2.09
CA GLN A 81 -13.66 2.85 3.46
C GLN A 81 -12.52 3.51 4.23
N ILE A 82 -12.84 4.53 5.00
CA ILE A 82 -11.90 5.24 5.86
C ILE A 82 -12.50 5.26 7.27
N VAL A 83 -11.81 4.62 8.23
CA VAL A 83 -12.18 4.65 9.65
C VAL A 83 -10.99 5.19 10.43
N GLU A 84 -10.93 6.51 10.60
CA GLU A 84 -9.83 7.17 11.28
C GLU A 84 -9.87 6.87 12.78
N PRO A 85 -8.78 6.51 13.43
CA PRO A 85 -7.43 6.21 12.92
C PRO A 85 -7.15 4.70 12.82
N GLU A 86 -8.14 3.90 12.51
CA GLU A 86 -8.09 2.43 12.66
C GLU A 86 -7.91 1.64 11.37
N LYS A 87 -8.51 2.13 10.26
CA LYS A 87 -8.60 1.28 9.07
C LYS A 87 -8.75 2.09 7.78
N ILE A 88 -8.06 1.65 6.74
CA ILE A 88 -8.23 2.15 5.37
C ILE A 88 -8.43 0.93 4.47
N VAL A 89 -9.52 0.94 3.69
CA VAL A 89 -9.81 -0.10 2.69
C VAL A 89 -9.71 0.54 1.31
N PHE A 90 -8.97 -0.08 0.41
CA PHE A 90 -8.74 0.51 -0.92
C PHE A 90 -8.46 -0.55 -1.98
N ILE A 91 -8.67 -0.16 -3.23
CA ILE A 91 -8.23 -0.93 -4.40
C ILE A 91 -6.95 -0.30 -4.92
N LEU A 92 -5.91 -1.10 -5.06
CA LEU A 92 -4.61 -0.70 -5.60
C LEU A 92 -4.50 -1.18 -7.04
N SER A 93 -4.07 -0.29 -7.94
CA SER A 93 -3.87 -0.60 -9.35
C SER A 93 -2.64 0.12 -9.88
N PHE A 94 -2.00 -0.46 -10.89
CA PHE A 94 -1.11 0.32 -11.73
C PHE A 94 -1.93 1.23 -12.62
N SER A 95 -1.39 2.38 -12.96
CA SER A 95 -2.12 3.37 -13.77
C SER A 95 -1.19 4.04 -14.77
N ASP A 96 -1.78 4.84 -15.67
CA ASP A 96 -1.04 5.79 -16.47
C ASP A 96 -0.96 7.14 -15.75
N GLU A 97 -0.36 8.12 -16.38
CA GLU A 97 -0.21 9.47 -15.79
C GLU A 97 -1.54 10.19 -15.58
N ASN A 98 -2.58 9.75 -16.26
CA ASN A 98 -3.93 10.34 -16.16
C ASN A 98 -4.83 9.60 -15.16
N GLY A 99 -4.33 8.52 -14.54
CA GLY A 99 -5.05 7.75 -13.54
C GLY A 99 -5.91 6.62 -14.11
N ALA A 100 -5.82 6.32 -15.40
CA ALA A 100 -6.50 5.17 -15.98
C ALA A 100 -5.77 3.87 -15.59
N ILE A 101 -6.53 2.85 -15.22
CA ILE A 101 -5.96 1.55 -14.83
C ILE A 101 -5.24 0.92 -16.03
N THR A 102 -4.00 0.47 -15.81
CA THR A 102 -3.17 -0.18 -16.83
C THR A 102 -2.62 -1.49 -16.29
N ARG A 103 -2.05 -2.30 -17.20
CA ARG A 103 -1.24 -3.45 -16.79
C ARG A 103 0.05 -2.98 -16.14
N ALA A 104 0.57 -3.78 -15.22
CA ALA A 104 1.88 -3.51 -14.62
C ALA A 104 2.95 -3.52 -15.73
N PRO A 105 3.88 -2.54 -15.70
CA PRO A 105 4.93 -2.47 -16.74
C PRO A 105 5.78 -3.74 -16.84
N MET A 106 5.93 -4.47 -15.72
CA MET A 106 6.79 -5.65 -15.65
C MET A 106 6.05 -6.97 -15.85
N SER A 107 4.70 -6.95 -15.94
CA SER A 107 3.94 -8.18 -16.02
C SER A 107 2.58 -7.97 -16.67
N ALA A 108 2.33 -8.65 -17.78
CA ALA A 108 1.04 -8.61 -18.48
C ALA A 108 -0.06 -9.36 -17.71
N THR A 109 0.32 -10.23 -16.76
CA THR A 109 -0.62 -11.06 -15.99
C THR A 109 -0.74 -10.63 -14.54
N TRP A 110 -0.20 -9.47 -14.16
CA TRP A 110 -0.44 -8.89 -12.86
C TRP A 110 -1.90 -8.43 -12.77
N PRO A 111 -2.60 -8.72 -11.66
CA PRO A 111 -4.01 -8.31 -11.53
C PRO A 111 -4.20 -6.81 -11.72
N LEU A 112 -5.26 -6.43 -12.40
CA LEU A 112 -5.60 -5.02 -12.59
C LEU A 112 -6.01 -4.34 -11.29
N GLU A 113 -6.63 -5.12 -10.38
CA GLU A 113 -7.16 -4.59 -9.13
C GLU A 113 -6.81 -5.51 -7.97
N VAL A 114 -6.24 -4.93 -6.91
CA VAL A 114 -5.93 -5.64 -5.68
C VAL A 114 -6.67 -4.95 -4.53
N PHE A 115 -7.57 -5.70 -3.89
CA PHE A 115 -8.32 -5.22 -2.73
C PHE A 115 -7.43 -5.31 -1.50
N ASN A 116 -7.31 -4.20 -0.75
CA ASN A 116 -6.43 -4.11 0.41
C ASN A 116 -7.15 -3.60 1.64
N VAL A 117 -6.82 -4.17 2.78
CA VAL A 117 -7.24 -3.68 4.10
C VAL A 117 -5.99 -3.35 4.90
N LEU A 118 -5.90 -2.10 5.31
CA LEU A 118 -4.81 -1.58 6.12
C LEU A 118 -5.36 -1.23 7.50
N THR A 119 -4.82 -1.85 8.54
CA THR A 119 -5.28 -1.61 9.92
C THR A 119 -4.16 -1.07 10.80
N PHE A 120 -4.55 -0.25 11.79
CA PHE A 120 -3.64 0.42 12.72
C PHE A 120 -4.11 0.09 14.14
N LYS A 121 -3.29 -0.64 14.89
CA LYS A 121 -3.61 -0.99 16.29
C LYS A 121 -2.53 -0.43 17.20
N GLU A 122 -2.93 0.36 18.20
CA GLU A 122 -1.98 0.92 19.15
C GLU A 122 -1.92 0.09 20.42
N HIS A 123 -0.70 -0.09 20.90
CA HIS A 123 -0.41 -0.75 22.17
C HIS A 123 0.87 -0.16 22.77
N ASP A 124 0.79 0.37 24.00
CA ASP A 124 1.93 0.95 24.72
C ASP A 124 2.72 2.00 23.90
N GLY A 125 2.00 2.88 23.21
CA GLY A 125 2.61 3.96 22.44
C GLY A 125 3.23 3.52 21.10
N LYS A 126 3.05 2.26 20.74
CA LYS A 126 3.50 1.69 19.45
C LYS A 126 2.30 1.32 18.60
N THR A 127 2.48 1.31 17.31
CA THR A 127 1.39 1.01 16.37
C THR A 127 1.75 -0.20 15.52
N THR A 128 0.89 -1.22 15.54
CA THR A 128 0.99 -2.35 14.63
C THR A 128 0.18 -2.04 13.38
N VAL A 129 0.85 -1.98 12.25
CA VAL A 129 0.23 -1.80 10.94
C VAL A 129 0.18 -3.15 10.24
N THR A 130 -1.01 -3.55 9.82
CA THR A 130 -1.22 -4.80 9.08
C THR A 130 -1.83 -4.46 7.73
N LEU A 131 -1.22 -4.97 6.66
CA LEU A 131 -1.74 -4.84 5.30
C LEU A 131 -2.07 -6.23 4.79
N LYS A 132 -3.31 -6.41 4.33
CA LYS A 132 -3.77 -7.65 3.71
C LYS A 132 -4.37 -7.32 2.35
N GLY A 133 -3.97 -8.07 1.32
CA GLY A 133 -4.45 -7.81 -0.03
C GLY A 133 -4.67 -9.07 -0.84
N HIS A 134 -5.66 -9.03 -1.71
CA HIS A 134 -5.94 -10.12 -2.64
C HIS A 134 -6.51 -9.56 -3.95
N PRO A 135 -6.27 -10.26 -5.08
CA PRO A 135 -6.82 -9.81 -6.36
C PRO A 135 -8.35 -9.87 -6.38
N VAL A 136 -8.98 -8.94 -7.07
CA VAL A 136 -10.43 -8.95 -7.33
C VAL A 136 -10.67 -8.82 -8.83
N ASN A 137 -11.76 -9.39 -9.30
CA ASN A 137 -12.12 -9.38 -10.72
C ASN A 137 -10.97 -9.90 -11.61
N ALA A 138 -10.26 -10.91 -11.12
CA ALA A 138 -9.04 -11.42 -11.73
C ALA A 138 -9.26 -12.80 -12.34
N THR A 139 -8.48 -13.09 -13.40
CA THR A 139 -8.43 -14.42 -14.00
C THR A 139 -7.60 -15.37 -13.10
N GLU A 140 -7.70 -16.67 -13.35
CA GLU A 140 -6.89 -17.66 -12.64
C GLU A 140 -5.40 -17.42 -12.84
N GLU A 141 -5.01 -17.03 -14.05
CA GLU A 141 -3.62 -16.72 -14.40
C GLU A 141 -3.12 -15.50 -13.59
N GLU A 142 -3.95 -14.48 -13.48
CA GLU A 142 -3.63 -13.29 -12.69
C GLU A 142 -3.49 -13.60 -11.20
N ILE A 143 -4.37 -14.45 -10.68
CA ILE A 143 -4.31 -14.89 -9.27
C ILE A 143 -3.03 -15.69 -9.02
N GLU A 144 -2.65 -16.55 -9.94
CA GLU A 144 -1.43 -17.34 -9.83
C GLU A 144 -0.19 -16.44 -9.87
N THR A 145 -0.15 -15.46 -10.77
CA THR A 145 0.94 -14.47 -10.85
C THR A 145 1.07 -13.73 -9.52
N PHE A 146 -0.04 -13.27 -8.94
CA PHE A 146 -0.05 -12.59 -7.65
C PHE A 146 0.53 -13.47 -6.53
N ARG A 147 0.07 -14.72 -6.46
CA ARG A 147 0.51 -15.67 -5.44
C ARG A 147 2.01 -15.96 -5.56
N ASN A 148 2.52 -16.09 -6.76
CA ASN A 148 3.93 -16.39 -7.02
C ASN A 148 4.85 -15.20 -6.66
N GLU A 149 4.31 -14.00 -6.49
CA GLU A 149 5.06 -12.78 -6.18
C GLU A 149 5.01 -12.39 -4.70
N PHE A 150 4.49 -13.23 -3.83
CA PHE A 150 4.38 -12.92 -2.39
C PHE A 150 5.74 -12.55 -1.77
N GLU A 151 6.79 -13.25 -2.13
CA GLU A 151 8.14 -12.95 -1.63
C GLU A 151 8.63 -11.59 -2.11
N GLY A 152 8.48 -11.30 -3.40
CA GLY A 152 8.84 -10.00 -3.97
C GLY A 152 8.03 -8.86 -3.38
N MET A 153 6.74 -9.08 -3.16
CA MET A 153 5.87 -8.10 -2.51
C MET A 153 6.29 -7.85 -1.07
N ASN A 154 6.65 -8.91 -0.35
CA ASN A 154 7.13 -8.79 1.03
C ASN A 154 8.40 -7.95 1.08
N GLN A 155 9.33 -8.18 0.18
CA GLN A 155 10.57 -7.39 0.09
C GLN A 155 10.28 -5.93 -0.23
N GLY A 156 9.39 -5.66 -1.18
CA GLY A 156 9.02 -4.30 -1.57
C GLY A 156 8.33 -3.54 -0.44
N PHE A 157 7.36 -4.14 0.22
CA PHE A 157 6.67 -3.52 1.35
C PHE A 157 7.57 -3.39 2.57
N SER A 158 8.46 -4.37 2.82
CA SER A 158 9.43 -4.24 3.90
C SER A 158 10.35 -3.04 3.69
N SER A 159 10.82 -2.84 2.46
CA SER A 159 11.62 -1.67 2.10
C SER A 159 10.84 -0.36 2.30
N THR A 160 9.58 -0.34 1.88
CA THR A 160 8.69 0.80 2.07
C THR A 160 8.47 1.10 3.55
N PHE A 161 8.22 0.08 4.36
CA PHE A 161 8.03 0.23 5.79
C PHE A 161 9.32 0.61 6.52
N ASP A 162 10.48 0.20 6.03
CA ASP A 162 11.76 0.69 6.56
C ASP A 162 11.86 2.20 6.38
N GLN A 163 11.42 2.73 5.25
CA GLN A 163 11.40 4.17 5.00
C GLN A 163 10.40 4.89 5.92
N LEU A 164 9.26 4.26 6.20
CA LEU A 164 8.30 4.80 7.17
C LEU A 164 8.92 4.83 8.58
N ASP A 165 9.61 3.77 8.99
CA ASP A 165 10.32 3.73 10.27
C ASP A 165 11.29 4.91 10.40
N GLU A 166 12.11 5.15 9.37
CA GLU A 166 13.07 6.25 9.35
C GLU A 166 12.38 7.61 9.43
N TYR A 167 11.30 7.76 8.65
CA TYR A 167 10.52 9.00 8.63
C TYR A 167 9.91 9.29 10.00
N LEU A 168 9.29 8.29 10.64
CA LEU A 168 8.67 8.45 11.96
C LEU A 168 9.72 8.75 13.04
N ALA A 169 10.88 8.07 12.99
CA ALA A 169 11.97 8.33 13.92
C ALA A 169 12.48 9.77 13.81
N LYS A 170 12.59 10.27 12.59
CA LYS A 170 13.01 11.64 12.33
C LYS A 170 11.99 12.66 12.86
N LEU A 171 10.69 12.40 12.65
CA LEU A 171 9.63 13.26 13.18
C LEU A 171 9.67 13.34 14.71
N LEU A 172 9.82 12.20 15.37
CA LEU A 172 9.88 12.14 16.84
C LEU A 172 11.14 12.81 17.38
N PHE A 173 12.25 12.68 16.68
CA PHE A 173 13.51 13.32 17.06
C PHE A 173 13.41 14.86 16.93
N ASP A 174 12.83 15.34 15.81
CA ASP A 174 12.71 16.77 15.55
C ASP A 174 11.74 17.47 16.50
N HIS A 175 10.87 16.72 17.20
CA HIS A 175 9.88 17.26 18.14
C HIS A 175 10.21 16.95 19.61
N SER A 176 11.35 16.35 19.89
CA SER A 176 11.78 16.06 21.26
C SER A 176 12.68 17.19 21.84
#